data_58290e27d9c10af1754ea0f7bd43059c
#
_entry.id   58290e27d9c10af1754ea0f7bd43059c
#
_cell.length_a   1.000
_cell.length_b   1.000
_cell.length_c   1.000
_cell.angle_alpha   90.00
_cell.angle_beta   90.00
_cell.angle_gamma   90.00
#
_symmetry.space_group_name_H-M   'P 1'
#
loop_
_entity.id
_entity.type
_entity.pdbx_description
1 polymer ?
#
loop_
_entity_poly.entity_id
_entity_poly.type
_entity_poly.pdbx_seq_one_letter_code
_entity_poly.pdbx_strand_id
1 'polypeptide(L)' 'MKQFTQEQLIEIISNHKKWRLGEDGGVRADLYDADLRDADLRDADLRGADMR' A
#
# COMPACT_ATOMS: atom_id res chain seq x y z
N MET A 1 1.32 15.63 5.83
CA MET A 1 0.86 14.40 5.19
C MET A 1 1.94 13.83 4.29
N LYS A 2 2.08 12.52 4.29
CA LYS A 2 2.98 11.86 3.35
C LYS A 2 2.34 11.84 1.97
N GLN A 3 3.14 12.10 0.96
CA GLN A 3 2.67 12.05 -0.42
C GLN A 3 3.42 10.97 -1.18
N PHE A 4 2.71 10.24 -2.02
CA PHE A 4 3.27 9.18 -2.83
C PHE A 4 2.87 9.39 -4.29
N THR A 5 3.78 9.05 -5.21
CA THR A 5 3.40 8.98 -6.62
C THR A 5 2.56 7.73 -6.82
N GLN A 6 1.83 7.68 -7.94
CA GLN A 6 1.04 6.50 -8.26
C GLN A 6 1.96 5.27 -8.40
N GLU A 7 3.15 5.45 -8.96
CA GLU A 7 4.11 4.35 -9.07
C GLU A 7 4.54 3.82 -7.71
N GLN A 8 4.79 4.73 -6.76
CA GLN A 8 5.14 4.32 -5.40
C GLN A 8 4.01 3.55 -4.75
N LEU A 9 2.78 4.00 -4.95
CA LEU A 9 1.62 3.32 -4.39
C LEU A 9 1.44 1.93 -4.99
N ILE A 10 1.65 1.78 -6.28
CA ILE A 10 1.57 0.46 -6.93
C ILE A 10 2.56 -0.49 -6.31
N GLU A 11 3.78 -0.04 -6.06
CA GLU A 11 4.81 -0.87 -5.45
C GLU A 11 4.43 -1.25 -4.01
N ILE A 12 3.95 -0.27 -3.24
CA ILE A 12 3.52 -0.50 -1.86
C ILE A 12 2.41 -1.55 -1.83
N ILE A 13 1.43 -1.42 -2.70
CA ILE A 13 0.29 -2.33 -2.75
C ILE A 13 0.74 -3.73 -3.16
N SER A 14 1.63 -3.83 -4.14
CA SER A 14 2.16 -5.11 -4.60
C SER A 14 2.91 -5.82 -3.48
N ASN A 15 3.75 -5.09 -2.75
CA ASN A 15 4.51 -5.67 -1.64
C ASN A 15 3.60 -6.08 -0.49
N HIS A 16 2.53 -5.31 -0.25
CA HIS A 16 1.55 -5.65 0.77
C HIS A 16 0.81 -6.95 0.42
N LYS A 17 0.49 -7.12 -0.85
CA LYS A 17 -0.15 -8.35 -1.30
C LYS A 17 0.74 -9.56 -1.02
N LYS A 18 2.03 -9.45 -1.32
CA LYS A 18 2.98 -10.51 -1.01
C LYS A 18 3.03 -10.79 0.48
N TRP A 19 3.02 -9.74 1.29
CA TRP A 19 3.02 -9.89 2.74
C TRP A 19 1.80 -10.67 3.21
N ARG A 20 0.64 -10.36 2.65
CA ARG A 20 -0.60 -11.04 3.02
C ARG A 20 -0.58 -12.51 2.61
N LEU A 21 0.06 -12.83 1.50
CA LEU A 21 0.14 -14.20 1.01
C LEU A 21 1.31 -14.98 1.61
N GLY A 22 2.11 -14.35 2.43
CA GLY A 22 3.28 -14.99 3.03
C GLY A 22 4.43 -15.20 2.05
N GLU A 23 4.46 -14.46 0.95
CA GLU A 23 5.51 -14.58 -0.05
C GLU A 23 6.76 -13.82 0.35
N ASP A 24 7.91 -14.29 -0.16
CA ASP A 24 9.17 -13.61 0.07
C ASP A 24 9.12 -12.18 -0.49
N GLY A 25 9.74 -11.27 0.20
CA GLY A 25 9.77 -9.87 -0.22
C GLY A 25 8.52 -9.09 0.15
N GLY A 26 7.59 -9.71 0.86
CA GLY A 26 6.38 -9.04 1.29
C GLY A 26 6.65 -8.00 2.37
N VAL A 27 6.01 -6.85 2.26
CA VAL A 27 6.13 -5.76 3.21
C VAL A 27 4.74 -5.21 3.50
N ARG A 28 4.37 -5.18 4.77
CA ARG A 28 3.10 -4.58 5.17
C ARG A 28 3.09 -3.11 4.78
N ALA A 29 2.02 -2.67 4.13
CA ALA A 29 1.90 -1.29 3.71
C ALA A 29 1.77 -0.36 4.91
N ASP A 30 2.62 0.66 4.97
CA ASP A 30 2.56 1.71 5.98
C ASP A 30 2.10 2.98 5.30
N LEU A 31 0.80 3.24 5.39
CA LEU A 31 0.17 4.41 4.80
C LEU A 31 -0.29 5.39 5.88
N TYR A 32 0.32 5.32 7.05
CA TYR A 32 0.05 6.25 8.13
C TYR A 32 0.25 7.69 7.65
N ASP A 33 -0.76 8.52 7.87
CA ASP A 33 -0.73 9.94 7.50
C ASP A 33 -0.51 10.18 6.00
N ALA A 34 -0.84 9.21 5.15
CA ALA A 34 -0.66 9.34 3.71
C ALA A 34 -1.77 10.15 3.08
N ASP A 35 -1.41 10.98 2.10
CA ASP A 35 -2.38 11.71 1.30
C ASP A 35 -2.75 10.82 0.10
N LEU A 36 -3.94 10.23 0.16
CA LEU A 36 -4.40 9.32 -0.87
C LEU A 36 -5.54 9.89 -1.72
N ARG A 37 -5.73 11.22 -1.69
CA ARG A 37 -6.87 11.84 -2.34
C ARG A 37 -6.91 11.57 -3.81
N ASP A 38 -6.09 11.53 -4.60
CA ASP A 38 -6.21 11.26 -6.03
C ASP A 38 -5.61 9.90 -6.41
N ALA A 39 -5.41 9.04 -5.41
CA ALA A 39 -4.80 7.74 -5.64
C ALA A 39 -5.78 6.77 -6.28
N ASP A 40 -5.28 5.99 -7.23
CA ASP A 40 -6.06 4.91 -7.83
C ASP A 40 -5.81 3.64 -7.02
N LEU A 41 -6.76 3.33 -6.15
CA LEU A 41 -6.67 2.17 -5.27
C LEU A 41 -7.68 1.08 -5.65
N ARG A 42 -8.21 1.14 -6.87
CA ARG A 42 -9.13 0.11 -7.34
C ARG A 42 -8.42 -1.23 -7.34
N ASP A 43 -9.14 -2.25 -6.93
CA ASP A 43 -8.62 -3.61 -6.86
C ASP A 43 -7.46 -3.79 -5.87
N ALA A 44 -7.17 -2.78 -5.05
CA ALA A 44 -6.13 -2.88 -4.03
C ALA A 44 -6.66 -3.61 -2.80
N ASP A 45 -5.94 -4.64 -2.38
CA ASP A 45 -6.25 -5.35 -1.14
C ASP A 45 -5.35 -4.79 -0.04
N LEU A 46 -5.90 -3.89 0.75
CA LEU A 46 -5.16 -3.22 1.82
C LEU A 46 -5.54 -3.72 3.21
N ARG A 47 -6.17 -4.89 3.29
CA ARG A 47 -6.51 -5.45 4.60
C ARG A 47 -5.26 -5.67 5.43
N GLY A 48 -5.28 -5.21 6.66
CA GLY A 48 -4.14 -5.29 7.54
C GLY A 48 -3.11 -4.18 7.35
N ALA A 49 -3.28 -3.31 6.35
CA ALA A 49 -2.38 -2.18 6.16
C ALA A 49 -2.57 -1.14 7.27
N ASP A 50 -1.51 -0.39 7.53
CA ASP A 50 -1.57 0.72 8.48
C ASP A 50 -2.10 1.95 7.75
N MET A 51 -3.35 2.27 7.99
CA MET A 51 -4.06 3.34 7.27
C MET A 51 -4.40 4.52 8.18
N ARG A 52 -3.82 4.59 9.32
CA ARG A 52 -4.15 5.65 10.29
C ARG A 52 -3.76 7.03 9.82
#